data_da92f1abd5effbb7c34f6ccc006d96a1
#
_entry.id   da92f1abd5effbb7c34f6ccc006d96a1
#
_cell.length_a   1.000
_cell.length_b   1.000
_cell.length_c   1.000
_cell.angle_alpha   90.00
_cell.angle_beta   90.00
_cell.angle_gamma   90.00
#
_symmetry.space_group_name_H-M   'P 1'
#
loop_
_entity.id
_entity.type
_entity.pdbx_description
1 polymer ?
#
loop_
_entity_poly.entity_id
_entity_poly.type
_entity_poly.pdbx_seq_one_letter_code
_entity_poly.pdbx_strand_id
1 'polypeptide(L)'
;MAHKLWEKNFEVNKEIERFTVGRDREMDLYLAKYDVLGSMAHITMLESIGLLTKDELGKLLAELRNIYKVCEEGKFVIEPDVEDVHSQVELMLTRKLGDIGKKIHSGRSRNDQVLVDLKLFTRHEVHDIADHVKILFDELIQKSNQYKAVLMPGYTHMQIAMPSSFGLWFGAYAESLADDMLFLQAAYKMTNRNPLGSAAGYGSSFPLNRQMTTDLLGFDSMDYNVVYAQMGRGKMERNVAFALATIAGTLAKMAYDACLMNCQNFGFVKLPKECTTGSSIMPHKKNPDVFELIRAKSNKIQGLPQQIMLIMNNLPTGYFRDLQEIKEVFLPAFDELRDCLQMAAYIINKMEVNEHILDNPMYDPMFSVEEVNKLAAAGMPFRDAYKKVGLEIEAGTFHADKNIHHTHEGSIGNLCNDKIQKLMDENISGFHFEKADEAEKKLLSR
;
A
#
# COMPACT_ATOMS: atom_id res chain seq x y z
N MET A 1 31.83 -14.59 -22.45
CA MET A 1 31.72 -13.19 -22.07
C MET A 1 30.30 -12.76 -22.36
N ALA A 2 29.59 -12.27 -21.37
CA ALA A 2 28.27 -11.71 -21.57
C ALA A 2 28.44 -10.35 -22.25
N HIS A 3 28.19 -10.28 -23.57
CA HIS A 3 28.20 -9.02 -24.29
C HIS A 3 26.84 -8.33 -24.09
N LYS A 4 26.87 -7.02 -23.80
CA LYS A 4 25.66 -6.21 -23.80
C LYS A 4 25.03 -6.23 -25.20
N LEU A 5 23.71 -6.37 -25.32
CA LEU A 5 23.00 -6.51 -26.61
C LEU A 5 23.32 -5.39 -27.63
N TRP A 6 23.77 -4.22 -27.16
CA TRP A 6 24.08 -3.03 -27.96
C TRP A 6 25.61 -2.80 -28.15
N GLU A 7 26.48 -3.66 -27.58
CA GLU A 7 27.93 -3.46 -27.56
C GLU A 7 28.54 -3.63 -28.96
N LYS A 8 29.16 -2.57 -29.48
CA LYS A 8 29.85 -2.55 -30.76
C LYS A 8 31.33 -2.23 -30.52
N ASN A 9 32.12 -3.24 -30.21
CA ASN A 9 33.61 -3.22 -30.26
C ASN A 9 34.33 -2.01 -29.59
N PHE A 10 33.84 -1.50 -28.45
CA PHE A 10 34.59 -0.53 -27.64
C PHE A 10 34.49 -0.90 -26.15
N GLU A 11 35.53 -0.67 -25.37
CA GLU A 11 35.51 -0.88 -23.93
C GLU A 11 34.62 0.16 -23.25
N VAL A 12 33.64 -0.30 -22.50
CA VAL A 12 32.77 0.56 -21.69
C VAL A 12 33.58 1.05 -20.49
N ASN A 13 33.65 2.36 -20.28
CA ASN A 13 34.25 2.91 -19.07
C ASN A 13 33.45 2.46 -17.83
N LYS A 14 34.14 1.78 -16.92
CA LYS A 14 33.52 1.23 -15.70
C LYS A 14 32.87 2.28 -14.80
N GLU A 15 33.36 3.51 -14.78
CA GLU A 15 32.79 4.62 -14.02
C GLU A 15 31.45 5.07 -14.63
N ILE A 16 31.41 5.16 -15.97
CA ILE A 16 30.17 5.48 -16.70
C ILE A 16 29.15 4.35 -16.49
N GLU A 17 29.57 3.09 -16.56
CA GLU A 17 28.70 1.95 -16.30
C GLU A 17 28.13 1.98 -14.88
N ARG A 18 28.99 2.19 -13.88
CA ARG A 18 28.56 2.31 -12.48
C ARG A 18 27.53 3.42 -12.30
N PHE A 19 27.75 4.58 -12.92
CA PHE A 19 26.83 5.72 -12.84
C PHE A 19 25.49 5.45 -13.53
N THR A 20 25.51 4.83 -14.72
CA THR A 20 24.30 4.61 -15.52
C THR A 20 23.47 3.42 -15.07
N VAL A 21 24.09 2.39 -14.49
CA VAL A 21 23.37 1.25 -13.92
C VAL A 21 22.86 1.57 -12.51
N GLY A 22 23.64 2.31 -11.71
CA GLY A 22 23.26 2.68 -10.35
C GLY A 22 22.91 1.46 -9.52
N ARG A 23 21.72 1.51 -8.88
CA ARG A 23 21.13 0.41 -8.11
C ARG A 23 20.12 -0.40 -8.90
N ASP A 24 20.06 -0.24 -10.22
CA ASP A 24 19.02 -0.85 -11.04
C ASP A 24 19.00 -2.39 -10.93
N ARG A 25 20.18 -3.03 -10.83
CA ARG A 25 20.28 -4.49 -10.62
C ARG A 25 19.64 -4.94 -9.31
N GLU A 26 19.77 -4.17 -8.22
CA GLU A 26 19.13 -4.49 -6.94
C GLU A 26 17.61 -4.33 -7.05
N MET A 27 17.17 -3.25 -7.68
CA MET A 27 15.75 -2.96 -7.85
C MET A 27 15.08 -3.95 -8.80
N ASP A 28 15.77 -4.40 -9.83
CA ASP A 28 15.26 -5.37 -10.79
C ASP A 28 15.01 -6.76 -10.17
N LEU A 29 15.61 -7.07 -9.03
CA LEU A 29 15.29 -8.31 -8.32
C LEU A 29 13.82 -8.35 -7.87
N TYR A 30 13.21 -7.21 -7.55
CA TYR A 30 11.77 -7.11 -7.29
C TYR A 30 10.93 -7.50 -8.50
N LEU A 31 11.45 -7.31 -9.71
CA LEU A 31 10.74 -7.50 -10.97
C LEU A 31 10.96 -8.88 -11.60
N ALA A 32 11.92 -9.67 -11.10
CA ALA A 32 12.40 -10.87 -11.77
C ALA A 32 11.29 -11.88 -12.12
N LYS A 33 10.42 -12.24 -11.17
CA LYS A 33 9.31 -13.17 -11.45
C LYS A 33 8.28 -12.62 -12.43
N TYR A 34 8.12 -11.30 -12.47
CA TYR A 34 7.16 -10.62 -13.36
C TYR A 34 7.69 -10.50 -14.79
N ASP A 35 9.00 -10.30 -14.98
CA ASP A 35 9.64 -10.43 -16.29
C ASP A 35 9.46 -11.82 -16.89
N VAL A 36 9.56 -12.85 -16.06
CA VAL A 36 9.29 -14.24 -16.49
C VAL A 36 7.84 -14.41 -16.92
N LEU A 37 6.86 -13.91 -16.14
CA LEU A 37 5.43 -13.99 -16.50
C LEU A 37 5.13 -13.21 -17.79
N GLY A 38 5.63 -11.98 -17.91
CA GLY A 38 5.50 -11.17 -19.12
C GLY A 38 6.10 -11.87 -20.34
N SER A 39 7.27 -12.51 -20.17
CA SER A 39 7.95 -13.29 -21.19
C SER A 39 7.16 -14.55 -21.60
N MET A 40 6.56 -15.27 -20.65
CA MET A 40 5.71 -16.45 -20.96
C MET A 40 4.50 -16.08 -21.81
N ALA A 41 3.84 -14.97 -21.49
CA ALA A 41 2.72 -14.46 -22.27
C ALA A 41 3.17 -14.01 -23.65
N HIS A 42 4.31 -13.32 -23.75
CA HIS A 42 4.86 -12.83 -25.00
C HIS A 42 5.23 -13.96 -25.97
N ILE A 43 5.99 -14.97 -25.52
CA ILE A 43 6.38 -16.10 -26.39
C ILE A 43 5.17 -16.93 -26.83
N THR A 44 4.14 -17.04 -25.98
CA THR A 44 2.88 -17.70 -26.36
C THR A 44 2.20 -16.95 -27.52
N MET A 45 2.22 -15.63 -27.46
CA MET A 45 1.75 -14.77 -28.57
C MET A 45 2.64 -14.90 -29.80
N LEU A 46 3.98 -14.96 -29.65
CA LEU A 46 4.88 -15.13 -30.80
C LEU A 46 4.63 -16.43 -31.58
N GLU A 47 4.31 -17.53 -30.88
CA GLU A 47 3.91 -18.78 -31.53
C GLU A 47 2.63 -18.58 -32.35
N SER A 48 1.64 -17.91 -31.80
CA SER A 48 0.35 -17.68 -32.47
C SER A 48 0.44 -16.87 -33.77
N ILE A 49 1.51 -16.07 -33.92
CA ILE A 49 1.79 -15.28 -35.13
C ILE A 49 2.89 -15.90 -36.02
N GLY A 50 3.33 -17.11 -35.70
CA GLY A 50 4.27 -17.88 -36.51
C GLY A 50 5.75 -17.52 -36.37
N LEU A 51 6.14 -16.72 -35.35
CA LEU A 51 7.53 -16.41 -35.06
C LEU A 51 8.24 -17.50 -34.21
N LEU A 52 7.49 -18.37 -33.57
CA LEU A 52 7.93 -19.56 -32.87
C LEU A 52 7.15 -20.77 -33.35
N THR A 53 7.81 -21.93 -33.38
CA THR A 53 7.12 -23.21 -33.54
C THR A 53 6.56 -23.67 -32.17
N LYS A 54 5.62 -24.62 -32.19
CA LYS A 54 5.08 -25.25 -30.97
C LYS A 54 6.16 -25.94 -30.12
N ASP A 55 7.14 -26.59 -30.77
CA ASP A 55 8.27 -27.21 -30.06
C ASP A 55 9.16 -26.18 -29.38
N GLU A 56 9.48 -25.09 -30.05
CA GLU A 56 10.25 -23.98 -29.46
C GLU A 56 9.50 -23.33 -28.29
N LEU A 57 8.21 -23.08 -28.45
CA LEU A 57 7.36 -22.57 -27.35
C LEU A 57 7.40 -23.50 -26.14
N GLY A 58 7.23 -24.82 -26.35
CA GLY A 58 7.24 -25.80 -25.26
C GLY A 58 8.58 -25.78 -24.48
N LYS A 59 9.71 -25.69 -25.18
CA LYS A 59 11.05 -25.61 -24.57
C LYS A 59 11.25 -24.30 -23.79
N LEU A 60 10.83 -23.18 -24.35
CA LEU A 60 10.93 -21.87 -23.70
C LEU A 60 10.05 -21.78 -22.46
N LEU A 61 8.79 -22.25 -22.53
CA LEU A 61 7.89 -22.25 -21.37
C LEU A 61 8.43 -23.14 -20.24
N ALA A 62 8.99 -24.32 -20.57
CA ALA A 62 9.58 -25.20 -19.57
C ALA A 62 10.73 -24.52 -18.83
N GLU A 63 11.64 -23.86 -19.55
CA GLU A 63 12.77 -23.16 -18.93
C GLU A 63 12.35 -21.90 -18.18
N LEU A 64 11.41 -21.11 -18.69
CA LEU A 64 10.86 -19.96 -17.97
C LEU A 64 10.22 -20.37 -16.65
N ARG A 65 9.50 -21.51 -16.58
CA ARG A 65 8.98 -22.02 -15.29
C ARG A 65 10.10 -22.38 -14.31
N ASN A 66 11.23 -22.91 -14.81
CA ASN A 66 12.39 -23.17 -13.95
C ASN A 66 12.96 -21.85 -13.39
N ILE A 67 13.10 -20.84 -14.25
CA ILE A 67 13.57 -19.51 -13.84
C ILE A 67 12.60 -18.89 -12.83
N TYR A 68 11.28 -19.00 -13.06
CA TYR A 68 10.25 -18.51 -12.13
C TYR A 68 10.41 -19.12 -10.73
N LYS A 69 10.64 -20.44 -10.63
CA LYS A 69 10.90 -21.10 -9.35
C LYS A 69 12.15 -20.58 -8.66
N VAL A 70 13.21 -20.32 -9.42
CA VAL A 70 14.45 -19.73 -8.88
C VAL A 70 14.18 -18.32 -8.31
N CYS A 71 13.29 -17.54 -8.96
CA CYS A 71 12.86 -16.24 -8.43
C CYS A 71 12.06 -16.41 -7.13
N GLU A 72 11.08 -17.31 -7.08
CA GLU A 72 10.27 -17.55 -5.86
C GLU A 72 11.10 -18.05 -4.68
N GLU A 73 12.15 -18.82 -4.95
CA GLU A 73 13.10 -19.28 -3.92
C GLU A 73 14.08 -18.19 -3.45
N GLY A 74 14.00 -16.97 -4.00
CA GLY A 74 14.92 -15.88 -3.69
C GLY A 74 16.36 -16.11 -4.14
N LYS A 75 16.55 -17.01 -5.11
CA LYS A 75 17.88 -17.42 -5.62
C LYS A 75 18.26 -16.78 -6.96
N PHE A 76 17.37 -15.98 -7.55
CA PHE A 76 17.65 -15.31 -8.80
C PHE A 76 18.69 -14.20 -8.58
N VAL A 77 19.70 -14.17 -9.44
CA VAL A 77 20.81 -13.23 -9.36
C VAL A 77 21.04 -12.61 -10.74
N ILE A 78 21.23 -11.32 -10.81
CA ILE A 78 21.71 -10.62 -11.99
C ILE A 78 23.23 -10.61 -11.93
N GLU A 79 23.88 -11.25 -12.91
CA GLU A 79 25.34 -11.38 -12.96
C GLU A 79 26.00 -10.01 -13.11
N PRO A 80 27.23 -9.80 -12.58
CA PRO A 80 27.88 -8.50 -12.58
C PRO A 80 28.06 -7.87 -13.97
N ASP A 81 28.24 -8.69 -15.01
CA ASP A 81 28.40 -8.25 -16.40
C ASP A 81 27.08 -8.10 -17.16
N VAL A 82 25.94 -8.30 -16.48
CA VAL A 82 24.59 -8.18 -17.04
C VAL A 82 23.94 -6.88 -16.58
N GLU A 83 23.29 -6.16 -17.49
CA GLU A 83 22.77 -4.82 -17.21
C GLU A 83 21.52 -4.82 -16.35
N ASP A 84 20.56 -5.73 -16.64
CA ASP A 84 19.22 -5.74 -16.09
C ASP A 84 18.62 -7.17 -16.03
N VAL A 85 17.43 -7.28 -15.44
CA VAL A 85 16.68 -8.54 -15.32
C VAL A 85 16.35 -9.14 -16.68
N HIS A 86 15.99 -8.33 -17.66
CA HIS A 86 15.62 -8.79 -19.02
C HIS A 86 16.77 -9.50 -19.70
N SER A 87 17.96 -8.91 -19.60
CA SER A 87 19.19 -9.50 -20.13
C SER A 87 19.57 -10.77 -19.39
N GLN A 88 19.35 -10.83 -18.08
CA GLN A 88 19.64 -12.04 -17.28
C GLN A 88 18.73 -13.19 -17.69
N VAL A 89 17.43 -12.97 -17.83
CA VAL A 89 16.49 -14.00 -18.28
C VAL A 89 16.83 -14.49 -19.69
N GLU A 90 17.10 -13.58 -20.63
CA GLU A 90 17.52 -13.96 -21.99
C GLU A 90 18.84 -14.74 -22.00
N LEU A 91 19.81 -14.35 -21.18
CA LEU A 91 21.09 -15.06 -21.02
C LEU A 91 20.88 -16.48 -20.49
N MET A 92 20.06 -16.67 -19.48
CA MET A 92 19.73 -17.99 -18.93
C MET A 92 19.07 -18.89 -19.98
N LEU A 93 18.10 -18.37 -20.72
CA LEU A 93 17.45 -19.08 -21.83
C LEU A 93 18.44 -19.43 -22.95
N THR A 94 19.30 -18.48 -23.33
CA THR A 94 20.30 -18.70 -24.40
C THR A 94 21.35 -19.72 -23.99
N ARG A 95 21.82 -19.73 -22.76
CA ARG A 95 22.75 -20.74 -22.25
C ARG A 95 22.14 -22.15 -22.27
N LYS A 96 20.83 -22.26 -22.00
CA LYS A 96 20.13 -23.52 -21.94
C LYS A 96 19.63 -24.01 -23.30
N LEU A 97 19.13 -23.12 -24.15
CA LEU A 97 18.39 -23.43 -25.37
C LEU A 97 19.07 -22.95 -26.67
N GLY A 98 20.23 -22.28 -26.55
CA GLY A 98 20.96 -21.75 -27.71
C GLY A 98 20.16 -20.65 -28.43
N ASP A 99 20.10 -20.71 -29.76
CA ASP A 99 19.44 -19.71 -30.60
C ASP A 99 17.93 -19.62 -30.36
N ILE A 100 17.28 -20.66 -29.83
CA ILE A 100 15.87 -20.61 -29.45
C ILE A 100 15.66 -19.57 -28.33
N GLY A 101 16.58 -19.53 -27.35
CA GLY A 101 16.54 -18.53 -26.26
C GLY A 101 16.56 -17.10 -26.73
N LYS A 102 17.31 -16.80 -27.81
CA LYS A 102 17.41 -15.44 -28.37
C LYS A 102 16.11 -14.94 -29.01
N LYS A 103 15.22 -15.85 -29.43
CA LYS A 103 13.96 -15.47 -30.08
C LYS A 103 12.97 -14.75 -29.14
N ILE A 104 13.16 -14.85 -27.83
CA ILE A 104 12.30 -14.22 -26.83
C ILE A 104 12.18 -12.70 -27.01
N HIS A 105 13.20 -12.05 -27.56
CA HIS A 105 13.23 -10.60 -27.74
C HIS A 105 12.49 -10.09 -28.99
N SER A 106 12.03 -11.00 -29.86
CA SER A 106 11.34 -10.64 -31.12
C SER A 106 10.08 -9.83 -30.86
N GLY A 107 9.93 -8.68 -31.52
CA GLY A 107 8.72 -7.85 -31.45
C GLY A 107 8.51 -7.06 -30.16
N ARG A 108 9.46 -6.98 -29.25
CA ARG A 108 9.42 -6.17 -28.04
C ARG A 108 10.68 -5.35 -27.82
N SER A 109 10.64 -4.43 -26.86
CA SER A 109 11.76 -3.64 -26.39
C SER A 109 11.88 -3.81 -24.86
N ARG A 110 13.06 -3.52 -24.29
CA ARG A 110 13.20 -3.37 -22.84
C ARG A 110 12.20 -2.35 -22.27
N ASN A 111 11.82 -1.35 -23.07
CA ASN A 111 10.88 -0.33 -22.64
C ASN A 111 9.49 -0.91 -22.28
N ASP A 112 8.90 -1.75 -23.14
CA ASP A 112 7.60 -2.36 -22.84
C ASP A 112 7.70 -3.57 -21.91
N GLN A 113 8.89 -4.22 -21.83
CA GLN A 113 9.16 -5.24 -20.81
C GLN A 113 9.10 -4.65 -19.40
N VAL A 114 9.90 -3.62 -19.11
CA VAL A 114 9.89 -3.01 -17.76
C VAL A 114 8.54 -2.42 -17.40
N LEU A 115 7.76 -1.95 -18.37
CA LEU A 115 6.40 -1.46 -18.12
C LEU A 115 5.46 -2.59 -17.66
N VAL A 116 5.49 -3.75 -18.33
CA VAL A 116 4.63 -4.87 -17.93
C VAL A 116 5.07 -5.44 -16.60
N ASP A 117 6.37 -5.55 -16.34
CA ASP A 117 6.91 -6.03 -15.09
C ASP A 117 6.47 -5.17 -13.91
N LEU A 118 6.61 -3.84 -14.03
CA LEU A 118 6.17 -2.89 -13.02
C LEU A 118 4.66 -2.96 -12.77
N LYS A 119 3.85 -3.14 -13.80
CA LYS A 119 2.40 -3.26 -13.63
C LYS A 119 2.00 -4.58 -12.98
N LEU A 120 2.64 -5.68 -13.34
CA LEU A 120 2.42 -6.98 -12.69
C LEU A 120 2.88 -6.94 -11.23
N PHE A 121 4.06 -6.42 -10.95
CA PHE A 121 4.57 -6.18 -9.60
C PHE A 121 3.58 -5.32 -8.79
N THR A 122 3.25 -4.14 -9.30
CA THR A 122 2.37 -3.20 -8.58
C THR A 122 0.99 -3.80 -8.33
N ARG A 123 0.46 -4.57 -9.26
CA ARG A 123 -0.82 -5.27 -9.12
C ARG A 123 -0.79 -6.28 -7.97
N HIS A 124 0.28 -7.05 -7.86
CA HIS A 124 0.49 -8.01 -6.78
C HIS A 124 0.68 -7.30 -5.44
N GLU A 125 1.53 -6.27 -5.39
CA GLU A 125 1.80 -5.54 -4.15
C GLU A 125 0.56 -4.77 -3.65
N VAL A 126 -0.26 -4.22 -4.54
CA VAL A 126 -1.53 -3.58 -4.16
C VAL A 126 -2.50 -4.61 -3.55
N HIS A 127 -2.55 -5.84 -4.08
CA HIS A 127 -3.34 -6.92 -3.50
C HIS A 127 -2.88 -7.22 -2.07
N ASP A 128 -1.59 -7.42 -1.88
CA ASP A 128 -1.00 -7.70 -0.59
C ASP A 128 -1.20 -6.55 0.42
N ILE A 129 -1.04 -5.30 0.01
CA ILE A 129 -1.37 -4.13 0.85
C ILE A 129 -2.85 -4.11 1.22
N ALA A 130 -3.76 -4.42 0.28
CA ALA A 130 -5.19 -4.47 0.55
C ALA A 130 -5.54 -5.52 1.63
N ASP A 131 -4.91 -6.70 1.57
CA ASP A 131 -5.06 -7.75 2.57
C ASP A 131 -4.57 -7.29 3.95
N HIS A 132 -3.43 -6.62 4.02
CA HIS A 132 -2.88 -6.10 5.28
C HIS A 132 -3.72 -4.95 5.85
N VAL A 133 -4.27 -4.08 5.02
CA VAL A 133 -5.23 -3.06 5.45
C VAL A 133 -6.49 -3.72 6.01
N LYS A 134 -7.00 -4.77 5.35
CA LYS A 134 -8.18 -5.52 5.82
C LYS A 134 -7.93 -6.16 7.19
N ILE A 135 -6.75 -6.74 7.41
CA ILE A 135 -6.38 -7.31 8.72
C ILE A 135 -6.42 -6.23 9.81
N LEU A 136 -5.78 -5.09 9.58
CA LEU A 136 -5.81 -3.97 10.54
C LEU A 136 -7.22 -3.45 10.77
N PHE A 137 -8.01 -3.31 9.71
CA PHE A 137 -9.41 -2.89 9.76
C PHE A 137 -10.24 -3.83 10.67
N ASP A 138 -10.09 -5.15 10.49
CA ASP A 138 -10.84 -6.14 11.27
C ASP A 138 -10.49 -6.06 12.76
N GLU A 139 -9.21 -5.86 13.10
CA GLU A 139 -8.78 -5.63 14.48
C GLU A 139 -9.39 -4.36 15.07
N LEU A 140 -9.44 -3.28 14.30
CA LEU A 140 -10.05 -2.00 14.73
C LEU A 140 -11.56 -2.14 14.96
N ILE A 141 -12.28 -2.81 14.07
CA ILE A 141 -13.72 -3.08 14.23
C ILE A 141 -13.99 -3.98 15.43
N GLN A 142 -13.16 -5.01 15.63
CA GLN A 142 -13.27 -5.88 16.80
C GLN A 142 -13.10 -5.08 18.11
N LYS A 143 -12.05 -4.24 18.20
CA LYS A 143 -11.80 -3.38 19.36
C LYS A 143 -12.92 -2.34 19.54
N SER A 144 -13.42 -1.75 18.45
CA SER A 144 -14.55 -0.83 18.49
C SER A 144 -15.78 -1.48 19.11
N ASN A 145 -16.11 -2.70 18.70
CA ASN A 145 -17.23 -3.44 19.27
C ASN A 145 -16.99 -3.85 20.75
N GLN A 146 -15.77 -4.26 21.07
CA GLN A 146 -15.38 -4.67 22.43
C GLN A 146 -15.54 -3.51 23.42
N TYR A 147 -15.08 -2.32 23.05
CA TYR A 147 -15.02 -1.16 23.93
C TYR A 147 -16.08 -0.09 23.62
N LYS A 148 -17.16 -0.45 22.94
CA LYS A 148 -18.23 0.47 22.52
C LYS A 148 -18.86 1.26 23.68
N ALA A 149 -18.92 0.68 24.87
CA ALA A 149 -19.49 1.30 26.06
C ALA A 149 -18.46 1.93 26.99
N VAL A 150 -17.17 1.78 26.71
CA VAL A 150 -16.10 2.34 27.55
C VAL A 150 -15.84 3.77 27.12
N LEU A 151 -16.30 4.71 27.97
CA LEU A 151 -16.15 6.15 27.71
C LEU A 151 -14.69 6.60 27.88
N MET A 152 -14.32 7.60 27.10
CA MET A 152 -13.05 8.30 27.20
C MET A 152 -13.27 9.81 26.96
N PRO A 153 -12.37 10.68 27.45
CA PRO A 153 -12.45 12.10 27.15
C PRO A 153 -12.21 12.39 25.67
N GLY A 154 -13.12 13.09 25.04
CA GLY A 154 -12.90 13.71 23.73
C GLY A 154 -12.22 15.06 23.86
N TYR A 155 -11.33 15.38 22.93
CA TYR A 155 -10.55 16.62 22.93
C TYR A 155 -10.80 17.44 21.68
N THR A 156 -10.91 18.76 21.86
CA THR A 156 -10.79 19.76 20.81
C THR A 156 -9.76 20.79 21.23
N HIS A 157 -8.91 21.27 20.32
CA HIS A 157 -7.85 22.24 20.64
C HIS A 157 -6.92 21.81 21.80
N MET A 158 -6.72 20.50 21.98
CA MET A 158 -6.00 19.88 23.11
C MET A 158 -6.62 20.21 24.49
N GLN A 159 -7.90 20.58 24.52
CA GLN A 159 -8.67 20.78 25.74
C GLN A 159 -9.73 19.69 25.87
N ILE A 160 -10.04 19.29 27.10
CA ILE A 160 -11.14 18.36 27.39
C ILE A 160 -12.43 19.00 26.88
N ALA A 161 -13.16 18.29 26.04
CA ALA A 161 -14.33 18.82 25.37
C ALA A 161 -15.60 18.07 25.76
N MET A 162 -15.86 16.92 25.19
CA MET A 162 -17.07 16.15 25.36
C MET A 162 -16.75 14.68 25.59
N PRO A 163 -17.72 13.89 26.12
CA PRO A 163 -17.54 12.45 26.21
C PRO A 163 -17.37 11.83 24.82
N SER A 164 -16.45 10.90 24.72
CA SER A 164 -16.26 10.00 23.59
C SER A 164 -16.21 8.57 24.11
N SER A 165 -15.93 7.59 23.25
CA SER A 165 -15.68 6.21 23.66
C SER A 165 -14.47 5.64 22.90
N PHE A 166 -13.84 4.62 23.49
CA PHE A 166 -12.84 3.86 22.76
C PHE A 166 -13.42 3.20 21.50
N GLY A 167 -14.69 2.78 21.57
CA GLY A 167 -15.40 2.26 20.40
C GLY A 167 -15.42 3.25 19.24
N LEU A 168 -15.72 4.53 19.50
CA LEU A 168 -15.68 5.59 18.50
C LEU A 168 -14.27 5.82 17.95
N TRP A 169 -13.26 5.81 18.83
CA TRP A 169 -11.87 6.05 18.41
C TRP A 169 -11.37 4.94 17.48
N PHE A 170 -11.55 3.67 17.83
CA PHE A 170 -11.18 2.55 16.96
C PHE A 170 -11.99 2.55 15.65
N GLY A 171 -13.31 2.78 15.73
CA GLY A 171 -14.19 2.83 14.57
C GLY A 171 -13.84 3.93 13.58
N ALA A 172 -13.38 5.09 14.06
CA ALA A 172 -12.98 6.20 13.20
C ALA A 172 -11.77 5.86 12.32
N TYR A 173 -10.78 5.12 12.85
CA TYR A 173 -9.65 4.65 12.04
C TYR A 173 -10.04 3.53 11.09
N ALA A 174 -10.97 2.66 11.47
CA ALA A 174 -11.53 1.65 10.56
C ALA A 174 -12.23 2.32 9.36
N GLU A 175 -13.08 3.31 9.61
CA GLU A 175 -13.78 4.03 8.54
C GLU A 175 -12.80 4.80 7.63
N SER A 176 -11.76 5.44 8.21
CA SER A 176 -10.70 6.09 7.43
C SER A 176 -9.96 5.11 6.50
N LEU A 177 -9.67 3.90 6.97
CA LEU A 177 -9.06 2.86 6.12
C LEU A 177 -10.00 2.39 5.00
N ALA A 178 -11.32 2.36 5.23
CA ALA A 178 -12.27 2.03 4.18
C ALA A 178 -12.25 3.08 3.04
N ASP A 179 -12.14 4.36 3.37
CA ASP A 179 -11.99 5.44 2.39
C ASP A 179 -10.66 5.33 1.64
N ASP A 180 -9.55 5.02 2.34
CA ASP A 180 -8.24 4.82 1.71
C ASP A 180 -8.27 3.68 0.69
N MET A 181 -9.03 2.60 0.96
CA MET A 181 -9.20 1.48 0.05
C MET A 181 -9.91 1.86 -1.24
N LEU A 182 -10.87 2.77 -1.21
CA LEU A 182 -11.52 3.28 -2.41
C LEU A 182 -10.53 4.00 -3.33
N PHE A 183 -9.61 4.78 -2.74
CA PHE A 183 -8.57 5.44 -3.51
C PHE A 183 -7.53 4.46 -4.07
N LEU A 184 -7.14 3.44 -3.28
CA LEU A 184 -6.26 2.37 -3.73
C LEU A 184 -6.89 1.56 -4.89
N GLN A 185 -8.19 1.29 -4.83
CA GLN A 185 -8.93 0.63 -5.92
C GLN A 185 -8.89 1.43 -7.22
N ALA A 186 -9.04 2.76 -7.15
CA ALA A 186 -8.94 3.61 -8.33
C ALA A 186 -7.53 3.56 -8.95
N ALA A 187 -6.48 3.57 -8.12
CA ALA A 187 -5.08 3.42 -8.58
C ALA A 187 -4.83 2.03 -9.19
N TYR A 188 -5.37 0.97 -8.58
CA TYR A 188 -5.30 -0.40 -9.11
C TYR A 188 -5.93 -0.50 -10.51
N LYS A 189 -7.13 0.04 -10.71
CA LYS A 189 -7.81 0.03 -12.03
C LYS A 189 -7.00 0.74 -13.12
N MET A 190 -6.24 1.78 -12.77
CA MET A 190 -5.33 2.44 -13.71
C MET A 190 -4.07 1.61 -14.00
N THR A 191 -3.61 0.84 -13.04
CA THR A 191 -2.46 -0.06 -13.17
C THR A 191 -2.81 -1.30 -13.98
N ASN A 192 -4.02 -1.84 -13.83
CA ASN A 192 -4.46 -3.12 -14.41
C ASN A 192 -4.79 -3.02 -15.91
N ARG A 193 -3.82 -2.49 -16.68
CA ARG A 193 -3.88 -2.29 -18.14
C ARG A 193 -2.58 -2.72 -18.79
N ASN A 194 -2.65 -3.63 -19.76
CA ASN A 194 -1.48 -4.21 -20.41
C ASN A 194 -0.73 -3.21 -21.31
N PRO A 195 0.57 -2.92 -21.06
CA PRO A 195 1.38 -2.07 -21.93
C PRO A 195 2.13 -2.86 -23.00
N LEU A 196 2.24 -4.21 -22.85
CA LEU A 196 3.09 -5.05 -23.68
C LEU A 196 2.65 -5.02 -25.15
N GLY A 197 3.63 -5.05 -26.06
CA GLY A 197 3.45 -4.87 -27.49
C GLY A 197 3.46 -3.40 -27.95
N SER A 198 3.70 -2.46 -27.03
CA SER A 198 4.02 -1.07 -27.42
C SER A 198 5.47 -0.92 -27.95
N ALA A 199 6.30 -1.95 -27.75
CA ALA A 199 7.71 -1.99 -28.13
C ALA A 199 8.48 -0.78 -27.57
N ALA A 200 9.23 -0.09 -28.39
CA ALA A 200 9.94 1.14 -27.97
C ALA A 200 9.00 2.37 -27.81
N GLY A 201 7.69 2.18 -27.81
CA GLY A 201 6.69 3.24 -27.69
C GLY A 201 6.01 3.63 -29.00
N TYR A 202 6.36 2.97 -30.11
CA TYR A 202 5.83 3.29 -31.43
C TYR A 202 5.27 2.06 -32.14
N GLY A 203 5.09 0.95 -31.43
CA GLY A 203 4.59 -0.30 -31.98
C GLY A 203 5.63 -1.10 -32.75
N SER A 204 5.18 -2.08 -33.52
CA SER A 204 6.01 -3.01 -34.29
C SER A 204 5.39 -3.29 -35.66
N SER A 205 6.23 -3.63 -36.65
CA SER A 205 5.77 -4.16 -37.94
C SER A 205 5.34 -5.63 -37.89
N PHE A 206 5.61 -6.34 -36.78
CA PHE A 206 5.04 -7.66 -36.56
C PHE A 206 3.57 -7.56 -36.22
N PRO A 207 2.72 -8.55 -36.62
CA PRO A 207 1.28 -8.53 -36.32
C PRO A 207 1.02 -8.99 -34.86
N LEU A 208 1.57 -8.25 -33.89
CA LEU A 208 1.46 -8.60 -32.46
C LEU A 208 0.02 -8.68 -31.99
N ASN A 209 -0.35 -9.78 -31.34
CA ASN A 209 -1.67 -9.95 -30.74
C ASN A 209 -1.67 -9.47 -29.27
N ARG A 210 -1.85 -8.16 -29.08
CA ARG A 210 -1.88 -7.53 -27.76
C ARG A 210 -3.06 -7.98 -26.90
N GLN A 211 -4.20 -8.32 -27.53
CA GLN A 211 -5.34 -8.87 -26.77
C GLN A 211 -4.99 -10.21 -26.13
N MET A 212 -4.31 -11.09 -26.87
CA MET A 212 -3.88 -12.38 -26.34
C MET A 212 -2.95 -12.22 -25.10
N THR A 213 -1.97 -11.32 -25.15
CA THR A 213 -1.11 -11.07 -23.98
C THR A 213 -1.88 -10.43 -22.84
N THR A 214 -2.87 -9.58 -23.10
CA THR A 214 -3.77 -9.01 -22.09
C THR A 214 -4.53 -10.09 -21.35
N ASP A 215 -5.12 -11.04 -22.09
CA ASP A 215 -5.91 -12.14 -21.53
C ASP A 215 -5.03 -13.14 -20.77
N LEU A 216 -3.84 -13.47 -21.30
CA LEU A 216 -2.90 -14.37 -20.67
C LEU A 216 -2.35 -13.84 -19.33
N LEU A 217 -2.16 -12.54 -19.22
CA LEU A 217 -1.69 -11.88 -18.01
C LEU A 217 -2.83 -11.42 -17.08
N GLY A 218 -4.08 -11.63 -17.45
CA GLY A 218 -5.25 -11.30 -16.65
C GLY A 218 -5.47 -9.79 -16.44
N PHE A 219 -4.98 -8.95 -17.34
CA PHE A 219 -5.30 -7.53 -17.32
C PHE A 219 -6.75 -7.27 -17.70
N ASP A 220 -7.36 -6.21 -17.18
CA ASP A 220 -8.72 -5.84 -17.54
C ASP A 220 -8.85 -5.27 -18.96
N SER A 221 -7.82 -4.57 -19.38
CA SER A 221 -7.72 -3.97 -20.70
C SER A 221 -6.24 -3.75 -21.06
N MET A 222 -5.98 -2.98 -22.12
CA MET A 222 -4.62 -2.58 -22.50
C MET A 222 -4.52 -1.06 -22.59
N ASP A 223 -3.28 -0.57 -22.55
CA ASP A 223 -2.97 0.78 -22.98
C ASP A 223 -3.06 0.80 -24.52
N TYR A 224 -4.19 1.27 -25.07
CA TYR A 224 -4.48 1.16 -26.52
C TYR A 224 -3.47 1.93 -27.38
N ASN A 225 -3.16 3.14 -27.00
CA ASN A 225 -2.17 3.96 -27.70
C ASN A 225 -0.76 3.57 -27.25
N VAL A 226 0.09 3.11 -28.16
CA VAL A 226 1.45 2.65 -27.85
C VAL A 226 2.35 3.76 -27.32
N VAL A 227 2.12 5.01 -27.73
CA VAL A 227 2.85 6.18 -27.19
C VAL A 227 2.40 6.44 -25.75
N TYR A 228 1.09 6.33 -25.48
CA TYR A 228 0.56 6.47 -24.12
C TYR A 228 1.10 5.38 -23.18
N ALA A 229 1.28 4.15 -23.66
CA ALA A 229 1.87 3.08 -22.85
C ALA A 229 3.22 3.51 -22.24
N GLN A 230 4.08 4.16 -23.02
CA GLN A 230 5.35 4.70 -22.54
C GLN A 230 5.17 5.93 -21.64
N MET A 231 4.23 6.82 -21.98
CA MET A 231 3.87 7.97 -21.12
C MET A 231 3.27 7.57 -19.78
N GLY A 232 2.77 6.33 -19.70
CA GLY A 232 2.26 5.73 -18.48
C GLY A 232 3.31 5.49 -17.42
N ARG A 233 4.60 5.37 -17.80
CA ARG A 233 5.72 5.22 -16.89
C ARG A 233 5.88 6.47 -16.02
N GLY A 234 6.08 6.28 -14.72
CA GLY A 234 6.08 7.34 -13.72
C GLY A 234 4.68 7.82 -13.35
N LYS A 235 3.75 7.95 -14.32
CA LYS A 235 2.37 8.34 -14.05
C LYS A 235 1.63 7.26 -13.22
N MET A 236 1.81 6.00 -13.55
CA MET A 236 1.23 4.87 -12.81
C MET A 236 1.79 4.84 -11.41
N GLU A 237 3.11 4.84 -11.26
CA GLU A 237 3.81 4.81 -9.99
C GLU A 237 3.40 5.98 -9.08
N ARG A 238 3.30 7.19 -9.64
CA ARG A 238 2.82 8.36 -8.91
C ARG A 238 1.39 8.19 -8.38
N ASN A 239 0.48 7.69 -9.20
CA ASN A 239 -0.92 7.51 -8.81
C ASN A 239 -1.05 6.46 -7.70
N VAL A 240 -0.30 5.37 -7.78
CA VAL A 240 -0.24 4.36 -6.72
C VAL A 240 0.41 4.94 -5.47
N ALA A 241 1.50 5.71 -5.61
CA ALA A 241 2.15 6.36 -4.48
C ALA A 241 1.22 7.31 -3.72
N PHE A 242 0.32 8.03 -4.41
CA PHE A 242 -0.73 8.82 -3.74
C PHE A 242 -1.67 7.94 -2.91
N ALA A 243 -2.07 6.77 -3.43
CA ALA A 243 -2.92 5.85 -2.68
C ALA A 243 -2.19 5.25 -1.46
N LEU A 244 -0.92 4.86 -1.61
CA LEU A 244 -0.10 4.43 -0.46
C LEU A 244 0.07 5.55 0.58
N ALA A 245 0.20 6.80 0.13
CA ALA A 245 0.35 7.96 1.00
C ALA A 245 -0.90 8.25 1.84
N THR A 246 -2.12 7.99 1.33
CA THR A 246 -3.35 8.14 2.13
C THR A 246 -3.41 7.12 3.26
N ILE A 247 -3.15 5.85 2.96
CA ILE A 247 -3.07 4.79 3.98
C ILE A 247 -2.00 5.13 5.04
N ALA A 248 -0.82 5.57 4.59
CA ALA A 248 0.25 6.01 5.48
C ALA A 248 -0.16 7.22 6.34
N GLY A 249 -0.96 8.13 5.80
CA GLY A 249 -1.51 9.27 6.53
C GLY A 249 -2.41 8.83 7.69
N THR A 250 -3.32 7.88 7.44
CA THR A 250 -4.17 7.26 8.46
C THR A 250 -3.33 6.58 9.54
N LEU A 251 -2.32 5.78 9.15
CA LEU A 251 -1.41 5.12 10.09
C LEU A 251 -0.61 6.12 10.93
N ALA A 252 -0.06 7.17 10.32
CA ALA A 252 0.72 8.18 11.03
C ALA A 252 -0.10 8.88 12.10
N LYS A 253 -1.37 9.20 11.78
CA LYS A 253 -2.31 9.83 12.72
C LYS A 253 -2.65 8.89 13.87
N MET A 254 -2.99 7.63 13.57
CA MET A 254 -3.29 6.62 14.58
C MET A 254 -2.09 6.38 15.51
N ALA A 255 -0.90 6.27 14.95
CA ALA A 255 0.33 6.09 15.72
C ALA A 255 0.63 7.28 16.64
N TYR A 256 0.37 8.50 16.19
CA TYR A 256 0.50 9.69 17.03
C TYR A 256 -0.48 9.66 18.20
N ASP A 257 -1.76 9.40 17.94
CA ASP A 257 -2.78 9.28 18.98
C ASP A 257 -2.42 8.20 20.01
N ALA A 258 -1.98 7.01 19.53
CA ALA A 258 -1.58 5.92 20.40
C ALA A 258 -0.38 6.29 21.29
N CYS A 259 0.62 7.00 20.76
CA CYS A 259 1.74 7.52 21.57
C CYS A 259 1.24 8.49 22.64
N LEU A 260 0.35 9.41 22.27
CA LEU A 260 -0.21 10.41 23.19
C LEU A 260 -1.05 9.74 24.28
N MET A 261 -1.94 8.83 23.91
CA MET A 261 -2.80 8.08 24.85
C MET A 261 -2.01 7.16 25.80
N ASN A 262 -0.85 6.64 25.34
CA ASN A 262 0.03 5.80 26.16
C ASN A 262 0.95 6.62 27.10
N CYS A 263 1.06 7.94 26.92
CA CYS A 263 1.92 8.74 27.79
C CYS A 263 1.39 8.72 29.23
N GLN A 264 2.32 8.85 30.19
CA GLN A 264 2.02 8.71 31.62
C GLN A 264 0.98 9.72 32.15
N ASN A 265 0.86 10.89 31.49
CA ASN A 265 -0.09 11.93 31.89
C ASN A 265 -1.52 11.61 31.47
N PHE A 266 -1.72 10.91 30.34
CA PHE A 266 -3.02 10.47 29.88
C PHE A 266 -3.35 9.06 30.40
N GLY A 267 -2.49 8.09 30.13
CA GLY A 267 -2.66 6.72 30.60
C GLY A 267 -3.94 6.04 30.09
N PHE A 268 -4.43 6.44 28.90
CA PHE A 268 -5.68 5.92 28.32
C PHE A 268 -5.52 4.52 27.77
N VAL A 269 -4.35 4.21 27.24
CA VAL A 269 -4.02 2.88 26.69
C VAL A 269 -2.71 2.39 27.28
N LYS A 270 -2.59 1.05 27.29
CA LYS A 270 -1.37 0.36 27.68
C LYS A 270 -0.93 -0.56 26.57
N LEU A 271 0.33 -0.44 26.18
CA LEU A 271 0.92 -1.26 25.13
C LEU A 271 1.47 -2.56 25.70
N PRO A 272 1.50 -3.65 24.91
CA PRO A 272 2.17 -4.90 25.25
C PRO A 272 3.64 -4.65 25.61
N LYS A 273 4.17 -5.41 26.57
CA LYS A 273 5.57 -5.25 27.00
C LYS A 273 6.56 -5.43 25.85
N GLU A 274 6.31 -6.38 24.98
CA GLU A 274 7.12 -6.69 23.80
C GLU A 274 7.12 -5.58 22.73
N CYS A 275 6.14 -4.67 22.77
CA CYS A 275 6.03 -3.53 21.88
C CYS A 275 6.60 -2.23 22.47
N THR A 276 7.27 -2.32 23.61
CA THR A 276 7.88 -1.18 24.29
C THR A 276 9.34 -1.47 24.58
N THR A 277 10.18 -0.43 24.52
CA THR A 277 11.58 -0.55 24.95
C THR A 277 11.81 0.12 26.31
N GLY A 278 12.79 -0.38 27.03
CA GLY A 278 13.21 0.22 28.29
C GLY A 278 14.23 1.33 28.08
N SER A 279 14.61 1.94 29.19
CA SER A 279 15.74 2.89 29.25
C SER A 279 16.93 2.25 29.95
N SER A 280 18.15 2.49 29.48
CA SER A 280 19.37 2.01 30.10
C SER A 280 19.65 2.63 31.47
N ILE A 281 19.02 3.77 31.78
CA ILE A 281 19.27 4.54 33.04
C ILE A 281 17.97 4.84 33.81
N MET A 282 16.79 4.61 33.24
CA MET A 282 15.48 4.87 33.86
C MET A 282 14.64 3.60 33.90
N PRO A 283 14.69 2.80 34.98
CA PRO A 283 14.08 1.46 35.04
C PRO A 283 12.56 1.45 34.89
N HIS A 284 11.88 2.57 35.14
CA HIS A 284 10.44 2.74 35.08
C HIS A 284 9.93 3.11 33.66
N LYS A 285 10.85 3.53 32.79
CA LYS A 285 10.47 4.08 31.46
C LYS A 285 10.17 2.97 30.47
N LYS A 286 9.04 3.09 29.78
CA LYS A 286 8.61 2.23 28.66
C LYS A 286 8.28 3.12 27.48
N ASN A 287 9.03 2.96 26.40
CA ASN A 287 8.90 3.80 25.21
C ASN A 287 7.97 3.11 24.20
N PRO A 288 7.06 3.86 23.53
CA PRO A 288 6.20 3.33 22.48
C PRO A 288 6.91 3.28 21.11
N ASP A 289 8.16 2.79 21.07
CA ASP A 289 9.06 2.91 19.90
C ASP A 289 8.43 2.37 18.61
N VAL A 290 7.64 1.32 18.70
CA VAL A 290 7.01 0.75 17.50
C VAL A 290 6.04 1.74 16.86
N PHE A 291 5.19 2.43 17.65
CA PHE A 291 4.32 3.48 17.12
C PHE A 291 5.10 4.72 16.66
N GLU A 292 6.21 5.05 17.31
CA GLU A 292 7.08 6.13 16.86
C GLU A 292 7.67 5.83 15.47
N LEU A 293 8.11 4.58 15.24
CA LEU A 293 8.64 4.13 13.96
C LEU A 293 7.54 4.00 12.90
N ILE A 294 6.35 3.49 13.24
CA ILE A 294 5.20 3.48 12.33
C ILE A 294 4.92 4.92 11.85
N ARG A 295 4.86 5.89 12.77
CA ARG A 295 4.64 7.30 12.44
C ARG A 295 5.73 7.85 11.51
N ALA A 296 7.00 7.59 11.81
CA ALA A 296 8.12 8.10 11.03
C ALA A 296 8.16 7.49 9.62
N LYS A 297 8.02 6.17 9.49
CA LYS A 297 7.97 5.46 8.22
C LYS A 297 6.76 5.91 7.38
N SER A 298 5.59 6.01 8.01
CA SER A 298 4.36 6.51 7.35
C SER A 298 4.51 7.95 6.86
N ASN A 299 5.13 8.84 7.63
CA ASN A 299 5.43 10.21 7.19
C ASN A 299 6.39 10.23 5.99
N LYS A 300 7.37 9.32 5.94
CA LYS A 300 8.28 9.17 4.81
C LYS A 300 7.53 8.73 3.55
N ILE A 301 6.62 7.74 3.66
CA ILE A 301 5.78 7.26 2.54
C ILE A 301 4.88 8.37 2.01
N GLN A 302 4.36 9.27 2.84
CA GLN A 302 3.58 10.43 2.39
C GLN A 302 4.36 11.38 1.48
N GLY A 303 5.70 11.37 1.54
CA GLY A 303 6.56 12.13 0.63
C GLY A 303 6.84 11.45 -0.71
N LEU A 304 6.48 10.18 -0.88
CA LEU A 304 6.77 9.40 -2.08
C LEU A 304 6.19 9.99 -3.37
N PRO A 305 4.91 10.43 -3.43
CA PRO A 305 4.37 11.02 -4.66
C PRO A 305 5.17 12.23 -5.15
N GLN A 306 5.66 13.06 -4.22
CA GLN A 306 6.44 14.24 -4.57
C GLN A 306 7.82 13.86 -5.15
N GLN A 307 8.49 12.85 -4.59
CA GLN A 307 9.76 12.36 -5.12
C GLN A 307 9.59 11.87 -6.56
N ILE A 308 8.55 11.07 -6.82
CA ILE A 308 8.25 10.57 -8.17
C ILE A 308 7.94 11.74 -9.13
N MET A 309 7.14 12.72 -8.71
CA MET A 309 6.84 13.90 -9.53
C MET A 309 8.10 14.68 -9.92
N LEU A 310 9.05 14.83 -9.01
CA LEU A 310 10.31 15.55 -9.28
C LEU A 310 11.16 14.80 -10.29
N ILE A 311 11.23 13.47 -10.23
CA ILE A 311 11.97 12.64 -11.20
C ILE A 311 11.32 12.72 -12.59
N MET A 312 9.99 12.77 -12.68
CA MET A 312 9.24 12.83 -13.94
C MET A 312 9.23 14.21 -14.60
N ASN A 313 9.60 15.25 -13.89
CA ASN A 313 9.48 16.62 -14.39
C ASN A 313 10.36 16.85 -15.64
N ASN A 314 9.82 17.66 -16.56
CA ASN A 314 10.53 18.13 -17.75
C ASN A 314 10.88 17.02 -18.78
N LEU A 315 10.25 15.85 -18.71
CA LEU A 315 10.43 14.80 -19.69
C LEU A 315 9.43 14.96 -20.83
N PRO A 316 9.89 15.00 -22.10
CA PRO A 316 9.00 14.97 -23.25
C PRO A 316 8.39 13.57 -23.44
N THR A 317 7.51 13.44 -24.45
CA THR A 317 6.88 12.16 -24.80
C THR A 317 7.95 11.15 -25.27
N GLY A 318 7.86 9.92 -24.76
CA GLY A 318 8.77 8.82 -25.07
C GLY A 318 9.37 8.20 -23.81
N TYR A 319 10.36 7.33 -24.00
CA TYR A 319 11.09 6.71 -22.89
C TYR A 319 12.37 7.51 -22.59
N PHE A 320 12.62 7.69 -21.28
CA PHE A 320 13.83 8.34 -20.76
C PHE A 320 14.40 7.54 -19.60
N ARG A 321 15.72 7.50 -19.51
CA ARG A 321 16.43 6.76 -18.46
C ARG A 321 16.22 7.36 -17.06
N ASP A 322 15.86 8.62 -16.97
CA ASP A 322 15.45 9.29 -15.71
C ASP A 322 14.43 8.47 -14.92
N LEU A 323 13.52 7.81 -15.61
CA LEU A 323 12.46 6.99 -14.99
C LEU A 323 13.00 5.72 -14.29
N GLN A 324 14.28 5.37 -14.48
CA GLN A 324 14.94 4.30 -13.73
C GLN A 324 15.02 4.63 -12.25
N GLU A 325 15.27 5.89 -11.90
CA GLU A 325 15.39 6.38 -10.52
C GLU A 325 14.09 6.19 -9.70
N ILE A 326 12.94 6.08 -10.37
CA ILE A 326 11.65 5.82 -9.69
C ILE A 326 11.67 4.48 -8.97
N LYS A 327 12.35 3.47 -9.50
CA LYS A 327 12.39 2.12 -8.89
C LYS A 327 12.94 2.17 -7.46
N GLU A 328 13.98 2.97 -7.21
CA GLU A 328 14.64 3.06 -5.91
C GLU A 328 13.73 3.59 -4.79
N VAL A 329 12.78 4.44 -5.13
CA VAL A 329 11.85 5.02 -4.16
C VAL A 329 10.51 4.28 -4.11
N PHE A 330 10.06 3.74 -5.25
CA PHE A 330 8.73 3.15 -5.39
C PHE A 330 8.67 1.69 -4.92
N LEU A 331 9.61 0.83 -5.36
CA LEU A 331 9.53 -0.60 -5.08
C LEU A 331 9.65 -0.92 -3.57
N PRO A 332 10.62 -0.36 -2.81
CA PRO A 332 10.74 -0.64 -1.40
C PRO A 332 9.63 -0.03 -0.53
N ALA A 333 8.85 0.92 -1.06
CA ALA A 333 7.80 1.57 -0.29
C ALA A 333 6.66 0.61 0.09
N PHE A 334 6.43 -0.43 -0.71
CA PHE A 334 5.45 -1.47 -0.40
C PHE A 334 5.87 -2.29 0.82
N ASP A 335 7.12 -2.72 0.88
CA ASP A 335 7.66 -3.45 2.04
C ASP A 335 7.54 -2.61 3.31
N GLU A 336 7.90 -1.32 3.23
CA GLU A 336 7.85 -0.42 4.38
C GLU A 336 6.42 -0.17 4.87
N LEU A 337 5.44 -0.05 3.96
CA LEU A 337 4.03 0.11 4.33
C LEU A 337 3.45 -1.17 4.91
N ARG A 338 3.76 -2.32 4.31
CA ARG A 338 3.37 -3.65 4.80
C ARG A 338 3.82 -3.87 6.24
N ASP A 339 5.11 -3.60 6.53
CA ASP A 339 5.66 -3.69 7.87
C ASP A 339 4.88 -2.82 8.87
N CYS A 340 4.55 -1.60 8.48
CA CYS A 340 3.78 -0.69 9.32
C CYS A 340 2.37 -1.22 9.60
N LEU A 341 1.68 -1.75 8.59
CA LEU A 341 0.33 -2.34 8.71
C LEU A 341 0.35 -3.57 9.62
N GLN A 342 1.30 -4.48 9.42
CA GLN A 342 1.46 -5.69 10.24
C GLN A 342 1.71 -5.35 11.71
N MET A 343 2.63 -4.42 11.97
CA MET A 343 2.92 -4.01 13.34
C MET A 343 1.75 -3.27 13.99
N ALA A 344 1.06 -2.42 13.24
CA ALA A 344 -0.13 -1.73 13.72
C ALA A 344 -1.23 -2.74 14.12
N ALA A 345 -1.55 -3.70 13.25
CA ALA A 345 -2.54 -4.75 13.53
C ALA A 345 -2.17 -5.56 14.77
N TYR A 346 -0.90 -5.98 14.86
CA TYR A 346 -0.40 -6.74 16.01
C TYR A 346 -0.57 -5.99 17.33
N ILE A 347 -0.22 -4.69 17.36
CA ILE A 347 -0.31 -3.90 18.60
C ILE A 347 -1.75 -3.58 18.94
N ILE A 348 -2.57 -3.20 17.96
CA ILE A 348 -4.01 -2.92 18.18
C ILE A 348 -4.73 -4.14 18.75
N ASN A 349 -4.45 -5.34 18.23
CA ASN A 349 -5.00 -6.58 18.77
C ASN A 349 -4.72 -6.75 20.27
N LYS A 350 -3.50 -6.44 20.71
CA LYS A 350 -3.03 -6.63 22.10
C LYS A 350 -3.15 -5.41 23.00
N MET A 351 -3.53 -4.27 22.46
CA MET A 351 -3.67 -3.02 23.21
C MET A 351 -4.78 -3.16 24.27
N GLU A 352 -4.45 -2.78 25.50
CA GLU A 352 -5.40 -2.67 26.60
C GLU A 352 -5.87 -1.22 26.77
N VAL A 353 -7.14 -1.00 27.00
CA VAL A 353 -7.66 0.33 27.36
C VAL A 353 -7.80 0.47 28.88
N ASN A 354 -7.67 1.68 29.37
CA ASN A 354 -7.93 1.99 30.77
C ASN A 354 -9.42 2.34 30.92
N GLU A 355 -10.20 1.41 31.49
CA GLU A 355 -11.64 1.56 31.70
C GLU A 355 -11.98 2.52 32.87
N HIS A 356 -10.97 2.92 33.67
CA HIS A 356 -11.10 3.75 34.86
C HIS A 356 -10.65 5.20 34.68
N ILE A 357 -10.50 5.67 33.44
CA ILE A 357 -10.07 7.05 33.16
C ILE A 357 -10.99 8.06 33.82
N LEU A 358 -12.31 7.81 33.72
CA LEU A 358 -13.33 8.73 34.21
C LEU A 358 -13.57 8.69 35.74
N ASP A 359 -12.78 7.90 36.46
CA ASP A 359 -12.76 7.96 37.92
C ASP A 359 -12.07 9.24 38.40
N ASN A 360 -11.26 9.88 37.53
CA ASN A 360 -10.64 11.17 37.83
C ASN A 360 -11.65 12.32 37.63
N PRO A 361 -11.97 13.07 38.72
CA PRO A 361 -12.99 14.13 38.68
C PRO A 361 -12.62 15.30 37.76
N MET A 362 -11.38 15.41 37.32
CA MET A 362 -11.01 16.42 36.32
C MET A 362 -11.77 16.32 35.00
N TYR A 363 -12.34 15.14 34.71
CA TYR A 363 -13.14 14.90 33.51
C TYR A 363 -14.62 15.16 33.68
N ASP A 364 -15.12 15.40 34.90
CA ASP A 364 -16.55 15.63 35.14
C ASP A 364 -17.12 16.79 34.31
N PRO A 365 -16.44 17.94 34.11
CA PRO A 365 -16.97 19.04 33.32
C PRO A 365 -17.24 18.72 31.84
N MET A 366 -16.66 17.64 31.29
CA MET A 366 -16.93 17.24 29.89
C MET A 366 -18.38 16.82 29.66
N PHE A 367 -19.12 16.44 30.74
CA PHE A 367 -20.54 16.08 30.69
C PHE A 367 -21.48 17.30 30.74
N SER A 368 -20.94 18.51 30.81
CA SER A 368 -21.74 19.73 30.94
C SER A 368 -22.75 19.93 29.81
N VAL A 369 -22.38 19.56 28.57
CA VAL A 369 -23.29 19.68 27.42
C VAL A 369 -24.47 18.72 27.53
N GLU A 370 -24.26 17.52 28.07
CA GLU A 370 -25.34 16.55 28.32
C GLU A 370 -26.35 17.09 29.34
N GLU A 371 -25.88 17.76 30.39
CA GLU A 371 -26.75 18.39 31.38
C GLU A 371 -27.49 19.60 30.83
N VAL A 372 -26.81 20.44 30.03
CA VAL A 372 -27.48 21.55 29.32
C VAL A 372 -28.58 21.04 28.40
N ASN A 373 -28.32 19.93 27.66
CA ASN A 373 -29.30 19.33 26.76
C ASN A 373 -30.50 18.74 27.54
N LYS A 374 -30.29 18.11 28.69
CA LYS A 374 -31.38 17.65 29.57
C LYS A 374 -32.28 18.78 30.05
N LEU A 375 -31.66 19.88 30.51
CA LEU A 375 -32.42 21.04 30.97
C LEU A 375 -33.18 21.69 29.80
N ALA A 376 -32.59 21.77 28.62
CA ALA A 376 -33.25 22.28 27.42
C ALA A 376 -34.43 21.39 26.99
N ALA A 377 -34.27 20.08 27.02
CA ALA A 377 -35.35 19.12 26.74
C ALA A 377 -36.49 19.18 27.76
N ALA A 378 -36.17 19.57 28.99
CA ALA A 378 -37.16 19.84 30.05
C ALA A 378 -37.87 21.22 29.90
N GLY A 379 -37.56 22.02 28.86
CA GLY A 379 -38.24 23.26 28.55
C GLY A 379 -37.49 24.53 28.98
N MET A 380 -36.29 24.41 29.55
CA MET A 380 -35.45 25.58 29.85
C MET A 380 -34.83 26.17 28.57
N PRO A 381 -34.86 27.50 28.34
CA PRO A 381 -34.14 28.09 27.22
C PRO A 381 -32.65 27.68 27.24
N PHE A 382 -32.10 27.26 26.10
CA PHE A 382 -30.73 26.73 26.01
C PHE A 382 -29.68 27.67 26.65
N ARG A 383 -29.80 29.00 26.43
CA ARG A 383 -28.86 29.98 27.01
C ARG A 383 -28.93 30.04 28.54
N ASP A 384 -30.11 29.84 29.11
CA ASP A 384 -30.32 29.85 30.58
C ASP A 384 -29.78 28.55 31.18
N ALA A 385 -30.04 27.41 30.53
CA ALA A 385 -29.44 26.12 30.88
C ALA A 385 -27.91 26.19 30.85
N TYR A 386 -27.33 26.75 29.78
CA TYR A 386 -25.87 26.94 29.64
C TYR A 386 -25.30 27.80 30.78
N LYS A 387 -25.92 28.92 31.10
CA LYS A 387 -25.47 29.79 32.20
C LYS A 387 -25.56 29.08 33.55
N LYS A 388 -26.66 28.38 33.79
CA LYS A 388 -26.87 27.61 35.04
C LYS A 388 -25.75 26.59 35.24
N VAL A 389 -25.53 25.73 34.25
CA VAL A 389 -24.51 24.69 34.34
C VAL A 389 -23.11 25.30 34.46
N GLY A 390 -22.81 26.39 33.73
CA GLY A 390 -21.54 27.11 33.84
C GLY A 390 -21.28 27.63 35.26
N LEU A 391 -22.28 28.20 35.92
CA LEU A 391 -22.16 28.68 37.31
C LEU A 391 -21.99 27.53 38.30
N GLU A 392 -22.64 26.39 38.08
CA GLU A 392 -22.43 25.19 38.90
C GLU A 392 -21.00 24.66 38.80
N ILE A 393 -20.39 24.68 37.61
CA ILE A 393 -18.99 24.30 37.38
C ILE A 393 -18.06 25.27 38.11
N GLU A 394 -18.27 26.59 37.94
CA GLU A 394 -17.44 27.63 38.62
C GLU A 394 -17.55 27.55 40.14
N ALA A 395 -18.73 27.20 40.68
CA ALA A 395 -18.96 27.03 42.10
C ALA A 395 -18.44 25.66 42.65
N GLY A 396 -18.00 24.77 41.79
CA GLY A 396 -17.61 23.39 42.17
C GLY A 396 -18.76 22.51 42.66
N THR A 397 -19.99 22.85 42.29
CA THR A 397 -21.22 22.13 42.67
C THR A 397 -21.81 21.28 41.56
N PHE A 398 -21.15 21.28 40.40
CA PHE A 398 -21.55 20.47 39.25
C PHE A 398 -21.36 18.97 39.55
N HIS A 399 -22.40 18.19 39.33
CA HIS A 399 -22.37 16.71 39.42
C HIS A 399 -22.61 16.12 38.02
N ALA A 400 -21.62 15.42 37.50
CA ALA A 400 -21.71 14.77 36.20
C ALA A 400 -22.59 13.52 36.24
N ASP A 401 -23.62 13.47 35.40
CA ASP A 401 -24.27 12.19 35.08
C ASP A 401 -23.45 11.54 33.92
N LYS A 402 -22.77 10.44 34.28
CA LYS A 402 -21.92 9.71 33.32
C LYS A 402 -22.70 8.69 32.48
N ASN A 403 -24.02 8.62 32.66
CA ASN A 403 -24.89 7.74 31.88
C ASN A 403 -25.30 8.44 30.57
N ILE A 404 -24.57 8.19 29.50
CA ILE A 404 -24.82 8.78 28.18
C ILE A 404 -25.57 7.79 27.31
N HIS A 405 -26.57 8.30 26.60
CA HIS A 405 -27.30 7.53 25.62
C HIS A 405 -27.65 8.39 24.40
N HIS A 406 -26.85 8.23 23.33
CA HIS A 406 -27.16 8.83 22.04
C HIS A 406 -27.84 7.81 21.14
N THR A 407 -28.75 8.24 20.29
CA THR A 407 -29.55 7.38 19.41
C THR A 407 -29.25 7.58 17.94
N HIS A 408 -28.63 8.71 17.57
CA HIS A 408 -28.31 9.00 16.18
C HIS A 408 -27.11 8.20 15.70
N GLU A 409 -27.03 8.03 14.39
CA GLU A 409 -25.99 7.24 13.71
C GLU A 409 -24.59 7.79 13.99
N GLY A 410 -23.64 6.86 14.18
CA GLY A 410 -22.22 7.16 14.34
C GLY A 410 -21.83 7.77 15.69
N SER A 411 -22.72 7.74 16.71
CA SER A 411 -22.42 8.26 18.04
C SER A 411 -22.35 7.17 19.12
N ILE A 412 -22.05 7.60 20.36
CA ILE A 412 -22.01 6.69 21.53
C ILE A 412 -23.35 5.97 21.65
N GLY A 413 -23.32 4.61 21.62
CA GLY A 413 -24.51 3.78 21.66
C GLY A 413 -25.01 3.31 20.29
N ASN A 414 -24.64 3.99 19.20
CA ASN A 414 -25.00 3.61 17.82
C ASN A 414 -23.82 3.83 16.85
N LEU A 415 -22.75 3.04 16.97
CA LEU A 415 -21.48 3.23 16.24
C LEU A 415 -21.57 2.96 14.75
N CYS A 416 -22.60 2.28 14.27
CA CYS A 416 -22.78 1.88 12.85
C CYS A 416 -21.63 1.03 12.29
N ASN A 417 -20.95 0.25 13.11
CA ASN A 417 -19.82 -0.60 12.69
C ASN A 417 -20.18 -1.60 11.58
N ASP A 418 -21.43 -2.05 11.53
CA ASP A 418 -21.96 -2.89 10.45
C ASP A 418 -21.96 -2.18 9.10
N LYS A 419 -22.24 -0.89 9.08
CA LYS A 419 -22.20 -0.08 7.86
C LYS A 419 -20.76 0.20 7.43
N ILE A 420 -19.85 0.47 8.38
CA ILE A 420 -18.43 0.63 8.11
C ILE A 420 -17.82 -0.66 7.56
N GLN A 421 -18.20 -1.82 8.14
CA GLN A 421 -17.79 -3.13 7.62
C GLN A 421 -18.26 -3.33 6.17
N LYS A 422 -19.51 -3.00 5.88
CA LYS A 422 -20.06 -3.12 4.53
C LYS A 422 -19.31 -2.24 3.52
N LEU A 423 -18.93 -1.01 3.87
CA LEU A 423 -18.12 -0.13 3.01
C LEU A 423 -16.78 -0.78 2.68
N MET A 424 -16.09 -1.34 3.67
CA MET A 424 -14.82 -2.03 3.44
C MET A 424 -14.99 -3.24 2.51
N ASP A 425 -16.01 -4.07 2.75
CA ASP A 425 -16.26 -5.28 1.96
C ASP A 425 -16.61 -4.94 0.50
N GLU A 426 -17.40 -3.89 0.25
CA GLU A 426 -17.70 -3.37 -1.07
C GLU A 426 -16.44 -2.86 -1.79
N ASN A 427 -15.58 -2.13 -1.08
CA ASN A 427 -14.32 -1.62 -1.63
C ASN A 427 -13.34 -2.75 -1.97
N ILE A 428 -13.20 -3.76 -1.12
CA ILE A 428 -12.35 -4.93 -1.39
C ILE A 428 -12.87 -5.71 -2.61
N SER A 429 -14.18 -5.98 -2.65
CA SER A 429 -14.78 -6.75 -3.77
C SER A 429 -14.61 -6.05 -5.13
N GLY A 430 -14.53 -4.73 -5.15
CA GLY A 430 -14.38 -3.94 -6.36
C GLY A 430 -12.99 -3.95 -7.02
N PHE A 431 -11.99 -4.64 -6.39
CA PHE A 431 -10.68 -4.86 -7.02
C PHE A 431 -10.69 -5.98 -8.05
N HIS A 432 -11.49 -7.04 -7.83
CA HIS A 432 -11.54 -8.24 -8.68
C HIS A 432 -10.17 -8.91 -8.85
N PHE A 433 -9.44 -9.11 -7.75
CA PHE A 433 -8.10 -9.70 -7.74
C PHE A 433 -8.06 -11.12 -8.31
N GLU A 434 -9.14 -11.88 -8.12
CA GLU A 434 -9.27 -13.27 -8.54
C GLU A 434 -8.97 -13.49 -10.04
N LYS A 435 -9.29 -12.52 -10.89
CA LYS A 435 -9.01 -12.60 -12.33
C LYS A 435 -7.51 -12.66 -12.62
N ALA A 436 -6.74 -11.84 -11.91
CA ALA A 436 -5.29 -11.79 -12.06
C ALA A 436 -4.63 -13.08 -11.55
N ASP A 437 -5.06 -13.55 -10.37
CA ASP A 437 -4.53 -14.76 -9.74
C ASP A 437 -4.82 -16.01 -10.56
N GLU A 438 -6.03 -16.12 -11.11
CA GLU A 438 -6.39 -17.23 -12.00
C GLU A 438 -5.60 -17.22 -13.30
N ALA A 439 -5.35 -16.05 -13.89
CA ALA A 439 -4.57 -15.92 -15.11
C ALA A 439 -3.11 -16.35 -14.88
N GLU A 440 -2.50 -15.92 -13.79
CA GLU A 440 -1.14 -16.32 -13.42
C GLU A 440 -1.03 -17.84 -13.22
N LYS A 441 -1.93 -18.44 -12.42
CA LYS A 441 -1.99 -19.90 -12.23
C LYS A 441 -2.12 -20.66 -13.55
N LYS A 442 -3.00 -20.19 -14.46
CA LYS A 442 -3.19 -20.80 -15.78
C LYS A 442 -1.96 -20.65 -16.67
N LEU A 443 -1.27 -19.50 -16.62
CA LEU A 443 -0.05 -19.26 -17.39
C LEU A 443 1.09 -20.17 -16.93
N LEU A 444 1.30 -20.31 -15.64
CA LEU A 444 2.32 -21.19 -15.05
C LEU A 444 2.05 -22.68 -15.28
N SER A 445 0.82 -23.08 -15.50
CA SER A 445 0.42 -24.48 -15.77
C SER A 445 0.53 -24.89 -17.25
N ARG A 446 0.75 -23.95 -18.17
CA ARG A 446 0.93 -24.22 -19.62
C ARG A 446 2.26 -24.92 -19.89
#